data_ac83169d235205656343dc675efee116
#
_entry.id   ac83169d235205656343dc675efee116
#
_cell.length_a   1.000
_cell.length_b   1.000
_cell.length_c   1.000
_cell.angle_alpha   90.00
_cell.angle_beta   90.00
_cell.angle_gamma   90.00
#
_symmetry.space_group_name_H-M   'P 1'
#
loop_
_entity.id
_entity.type
_entity.pdbx_description
1 polymer ?
#
loop_
_entity_poly.entity_id
_entity_poly.type
_entity_poly.pdbx_seq_one_letter_code
_entity_poly.pdbx_strand_id
1 'polypeptide(L)'
;MDDTVKNTTDPVFLHDTFLAWCDKQPVPVIEGFGMDLSKIKAEPWDLYGMNGAICLLKGRDDFNSIFCFELPPGSKSRDIHHLYEEIVYVIDGYGSTQIETPDGDKHSFEWGRNSLFSVPLNAKYQHFNGSGTEPARLATVHNFPFLINMFRNEDFIFNTDRDFSERLGPNGYFQGEGQMIEIRPGRHQ
;
A
#
# COMPACT_ATOMS: atom_id res chain seq x y z
N MET A 1 3.97 34.37 -23.92
CA MET A 1 2.58 33.92 -24.14
C MET A 1 2.47 32.61 -23.39
N ASP A 2 1.74 32.69 -22.32
CA ASP A 2 1.61 31.57 -21.37
C ASP A 2 0.44 30.69 -21.84
N ASP A 3 0.78 29.53 -22.44
CA ASP A 3 -0.20 28.60 -23.02
C ASP A 3 -0.66 27.53 -22.01
N THR A 4 -0.71 27.87 -20.74
CA THR A 4 -1.26 26.99 -19.70
C THR A 4 -2.76 27.21 -19.47
N VAL A 5 -3.55 27.30 -20.50
CA VAL A 5 -4.99 27.07 -20.35
C VAL A 5 -5.19 25.56 -20.26
N LYS A 6 -5.16 25.04 -19.03
CA LYS A 6 -5.63 23.67 -18.78
C LYS A 6 -7.04 23.56 -19.34
N ASN A 7 -7.21 22.67 -20.30
CA ASN A 7 -8.50 22.42 -20.92
C ASN A 7 -9.42 21.79 -19.87
N THR A 8 -10.28 22.58 -19.26
CA THR A 8 -11.22 22.17 -18.21
C THR A 8 -12.31 21.19 -18.69
N THR A 9 -12.24 20.77 -19.96
CA THR A 9 -13.15 19.78 -20.56
C THR A 9 -12.53 18.38 -20.64
N ASP A 10 -11.31 18.18 -20.14
CA ASP A 10 -10.70 16.87 -20.09
C ASP A 10 -11.45 16.00 -19.06
N PRO A 11 -12.02 14.85 -19.47
CA PRO A 11 -12.67 13.92 -18.54
C PRO A 11 -11.73 13.31 -17.50
N VAL A 12 -10.45 13.53 -17.59
CA VAL A 12 -9.38 13.15 -16.63
C VAL A 12 -9.40 14.01 -15.35
N PHE A 13 -10.45 14.68 -15.12
CA PHE A 13 -10.77 15.49 -13.96
C PHE A 13 -10.59 14.79 -12.59
N LEU A 14 -10.59 13.45 -12.58
CA LEU A 14 -10.41 12.65 -11.37
C LEU A 14 -8.94 12.53 -10.92
N HIS A 15 -7.98 12.75 -11.78
CA HIS A 15 -6.55 12.67 -11.48
C HIS A 15 -6.04 13.73 -10.53
N ASP A 16 -6.67 14.90 -10.54
CA ASP A 16 -6.13 16.09 -9.90
C ASP A 16 -5.95 15.94 -8.38
N THR A 17 -6.81 15.16 -7.71
CA THR A 17 -6.72 15.01 -6.25
C THR A 17 -5.56 14.13 -5.85
N PHE A 18 -5.37 12.98 -6.50
CA PHE A 18 -4.26 12.09 -6.21
C PHE A 18 -2.91 12.70 -6.59
N LEU A 19 -2.80 13.29 -7.78
CA LEU A 19 -1.55 13.93 -8.21
C LEU A 19 -1.22 15.13 -7.31
N ALA A 20 -2.22 15.94 -6.96
CA ALA A 20 -2.03 17.04 -6.02
C ALA A 20 -1.64 16.56 -4.61
N TRP A 21 -2.06 15.36 -4.22
CA TRP A 21 -1.60 14.71 -3.00
C TRP A 21 -0.14 14.25 -3.13
N CYS A 22 0.22 13.62 -4.24
CA CYS A 22 1.61 13.21 -4.53
C CYS A 22 2.58 14.40 -4.47
N ASP A 23 2.21 15.53 -5.06
CA ASP A 23 3.03 16.74 -5.10
C ASP A 23 3.32 17.34 -3.70
N LYS A 24 2.50 17.02 -2.72
CA LYS A 24 2.69 17.46 -1.33
C LYS A 24 3.56 16.52 -0.51
N GLN A 25 3.82 15.32 -1.01
CA GLN A 25 4.61 14.34 -0.26
C GLN A 25 6.10 14.65 -0.33
N PRO A 26 6.86 14.41 0.76
CA PRO A 26 8.29 14.71 0.82
C PRO A 26 9.16 13.64 0.16
N VAL A 27 8.58 12.75 -0.64
CA VAL A 27 9.24 11.58 -1.23
C VAL A 27 9.29 11.66 -2.75
N PRO A 28 10.23 10.97 -3.41
CA PRO A 28 10.28 10.94 -4.86
C PRO A 28 8.99 10.39 -5.49
N VAL A 29 8.53 11.08 -6.54
CA VAL A 29 7.47 10.61 -7.44
C VAL A 29 8.14 10.20 -8.75
N ILE A 30 8.03 8.92 -9.09
CA ILE A 30 8.72 8.32 -10.25
C ILE A 30 7.65 7.84 -11.22
N GLU A 31 7.73 8.30 -12.46
CA GLU A 31 6.78 7.95 -13.50
C GLU A 31 7.45 7.21 -14.65
N GLY A 32 6.83 6.12 -15.12
CA GLY A 32 7.34 5.35 -16.26
C GLY A 32 6.40 4.26 -16.73
N PHE A 33 6.64 3.68 -17.92
CA PHE A 33 5.90 2.50 -18.40
C PHE A 33 6.27 1.22 -17.67
N GLY A 34 7.47 1.16 -17.13
CA GLY A 34 7.98 0.08 -16.30
C GLY A 34 9.19 0.58 -15.52
N MET A 35 9.43 -0.05 -14.38
CA MET A 35 10.54 0.33 -13.52
C MET A 35 11.07 -0.88 -12.76
N ASP A 36 12.36 -0.83 -12.43
CA ASP A 36 13.00 -1.82 -11.56
C ASP A 36 12.83 -1.36 -10.11
N LEU A 37 11.87 -1.95 -9.40
CA LEU A 37 11.53 -1.57 -8.03
C LEU A 37 12.70 -1.76 -7.06
N SER A 38 13.66 -2.63 -7.36
CA SER A 38 14.84 -2.85 -6.52
C SER A 38 15.82 -1.67 -6.55
N LYS A 39 15.72 -0.80 -7.57
CA LYS A 39 16.58 0.37 -7.78
C LYS A 39 15.92 1.69 -7.39
N ILE A 40 14.67 1.65 -6.99
CA ILE A 40 13.96 2.87 -6.57
C ILE A 40 14.64 3.44 -5.33
N LYS A 41 15.00 4.73 -5.41
CA LYS A 41 15.52 5.46 -4.28
C LYS A 41 14.38 5.92 -3.40
N ALA A 42 14.35 5.46 -2.16
CA ALA A 42 13.38 5.86 -1.14
C ALA A 42 13.97 6.97 -0.26
N GLU A 43 13.13 7.91 0.15
CA GLU A 43 13.47 9.01 1.05
C GLU A 43 12.55 8.98 2.28
N PRO A 44 12.93 9.61 3.41
CA PRO A 44 12.14 9.58 4.65
C PRO A 44 10.70 10.03 4.42
N TRP A 45 9.75 9.18 4.85
CA TRP A 45 8.32 9.44 4.73
C TRP A 45 7.63 9.30 6.08
N ASP A 46 7.45 10.41 6.75
CA ASP A 46 6.89 10.46 8.10
C ASP A 46 5.48 9.88 8.19
N LEU A 47 4.70 9.96 7.13
CA LEU A 47 3.34 9.41 7.09
C LEU A 47 3.33 7.92 7.45
N TYR A 48 4.32 7.16 6.98
CA TYR A 48 4.44 5.72 7.21
C TYR A 48 5.54 5.35 8.22
N GLY A 49 6.42 6.31 8.58
CA GLY A 49 7.57 6.07 9.45
C GLY A 49 8.63 5.15 8.83
N MET A 50 8.70 5.16 7.50
CA MET A 50 9.65 4.42 6.67
C MET A 50 10.23 5.37 5.62
N ASN A 51 11.29 4.95 4.93
CA ASN A 51 11.64 5.60 3.68
C ASN A 51 10.65 5.15 2.59
N GLY A 52 10.29 6.05 1.67
CA GLY A 52 9.34 5.72 0.62
C GLY A 52 9.57 6.44 -0.70
N ALA A 53 8.89 5.97 -1.72
CA ALA A 53 8.75 6.59 -3.04
C ALA A 53 7.40 6.24 -3.63
N ILE A 54 6.83 7.14 -4.42
CA ILE A 54 5.57 6.95 -5.15
C ILE A 54 5.93 6.58 -6.59
N CYS A 55 5.35 5.50 -7.10
CA CYS A 55 5.59 5.00 -8.44
C CYS A 55 4.32 5.04 -9.27
N LEU A 56 4.34 5.81 -10.34
CA LEU A 56 3.23 6.01 -11.27
C LEU A 56 3.53 5.28 -12.58
N LEU A 57 2.65 4.36 -12.97
CA LEU A 57 2.79 3.64 -14.23
C LEU A 57 2.01 4.37 -15.33
N LYS A 58 2.73 4.81 -16.38
CA LYS A 58 2.13 5.44 -17.56
C LYS A 58 1.16 4.50 -18.28
N GLY A 59 0.07 5.06 -18.76
CA GLY A 59 -0.97 4.32 -19.48
C GLY A 59 -1.94 3.56 -18.58
N ARG A 60 -1.83 3.75 -17.27
CA ARG A 60 -2.85 3.32 -16.32
C ARG A 60 -3.51 4.56 -15.73
N ASP A 61 -4.82 4.56 -15.79
CA ASP A 61 -5.60 5.62 -15.19
C ASP A 61 -5.98 5.24 -13.76
N ASP A 62 -5.59 6.01 -12.82
CA ASP A 62 -6.13 6.39 -11.52
C ASP A 62 -6.75 5.37 -10.58
N PHE A 63 -6.72 4.09 -10.90
CA PHE A 63 -7.24 3.07 -10.02
C PHE A 63 -6.19 2.56 -9.05
N ASN A 64 -4.96 2.39 -9.54
CA ASN A 64 -3.89 1.80 -8.74
C ASN A 64 -2.59 2.59 -8.88
N SER A 65 -1.84 2.63 -7.80
CA SER A 65 -0.48 3.12 -7.74
C SER A 65 0.40 2.15 -6.97
N ILE A 66 1.68 2.45 -6.92
CA ILE A 66 2.66 1.64 -6.20
C ILE A 66 3.42 2.57 -5.25
N PHE A 67 3.51 2.18 -3.99
CA PHE A 67 4.49 2.74 -3.07
C PHE A 67 5.64 1.75 -2.91
N CYS A 68 6.85 2.27 -3.00
CA CYS A 68 8.04 1.51 -2.65
C CYS A 68 8.51 1.98 -1.28
N PHE A 69 8.68 1.04 -0.36
CA PHE A 69 9.13 1.30 0.99
C PHE A 69 10.49 0.66 1.26
N GLU A 70 11.22 1.30 2.12
CA GLU A 70 12.44 0.74 2.70
C GLU A 70 12.40 0.95 4.22
N LEU A 71 12.47 -0.16 4.95
CA LEU A 71 12.65 -0.16 6.39
C LEU A 71 14.15 -0.24 6.69
N PRO A 72 14.76 0.76 7.32
CA PRO A 72 16.15 0.69 7.77
C PRO A 72 16.40 -0.51 8.70
N PRO A 73 17.67 -0.92 8.86
CA PRO A 73 18.01 -2.02 9.76
C PRO A 73 17.45 -1.84 11.17
N GLY A 74 16.82 -2.88 11.70
CA GLY A 74 16.24 -2.90 13.05
C GLY A 74 15.10 -1.92 13.30
N SER A 75 14.57 -1.30 12.24
CA SER A 75 13.48 -0.34 12.37
C SER A 75 12.10 -0.98 12.19
N LYS A 76 11.09 -0.18 12.47
CA LYS A 76 9.69 -0.50 12.23
C LYS A 76 8.97 0.70 11.63
N SER A 77 7.86 0.45 10.92
CA SER A 77 6.97 1.50 10.46
C SER A 77 6.24 2.18 11.63
N ARG A 78 5.55 3.28 11.37
CA ARG A 78 4.48 3.74 12.26
C ARG A 78 3.32 2.73 12.27
N ASP A 79 2.39 2.89 13.17
CA ASP A 79 1.09 2.26 13.05
C ASP A 79 0.40 2.83 11.80
N ILE A 80 0.05 1.95 10.90
CA ILE A 80 -0.57 2.29 9.61
C ILE A 80 -2.04 1.89 9.68
N HIS A 81 -2.91 2.78 9.22
CA HIS A 81 -4.36 2.56 9.25
C HIS A 81 -5.01 3.35 8.10
N HIS A 82 -5.63 2.66 7.16
CA HIS A 82 -6.23 3.28 5.99
C HIS A 82 -7.35 2.44 5.36
N LEU A 83 -8.22 3.10 4.59
CA LEU A 83 -9.36 2.50 3.90
C LEU A 83 -9.03 1.86 2.54
N TYR A 84 -7.86 2.12 1.97
CA TYR A 84 -7.53 1.53 0.68
C TYR A 84 -7.05 0.09 0.83
N GLU A 85 -7.33 -0.71 -0.18
CA GLU A 85 -6.83 -2.07 -0.28
C GLU A 85 -5.40 -2.04 -0.82
N GLU A 86 -4.55 -2.90 -0.27
CA GLU A 86 -3.18 -3.05 -0.72
C GLU A 86 -2.73 -4.51 -0.74
N ILE A 87 -1.85 -4.78 -1.67
CA ILE A 87 -1.08 -6.01 -1.79
C ILE A 87 0.38 -5.64 -1.58
N VAL A 88 1.03 -6.29 -0.64
CA VAL A 88 2.44 -6.07 -0.30
C VAL A 88 3.30 -7.17 -0.91
N TYR A 89 4.29 -6.78 -1.68
CA TYR A 89 5.33 -7.65 -2.21
C TYR A 89 6.68 -7.33 -1.58
N VAL A 90 7.35 -8.34 -1.05
CA VAL A 90 8.69 -8.21 -0.46
C VAL A 90 9.74 -8.31 -1.57
N ILE A 91 10.36 -7.20 -1.90
CA ILE A 91 11.41 -7.12 -2.92
C ILE A 91 12.71 -7.73 -2.38
N ASP A 92 13.08 -7.35 -1.15
CA ASP A 92 14.30 -7.84 -0.51
C ASP A 92 14.21 -7.74 1.02
N GLY A 93 15.04 -8.52 1.72
CA GLY A 93 15.07 -8.57 3.17
C GLY A 93 14.03 -9.55 3.76
N TYR A 94 13.87 -9.48 5.07
CA TYR A 94 12.91 -10.27 5.84
C TYR A 94 12.43 -9.47 7.07
N GLY A 95 11.29 -9.86 7.58
CA GLY A 95 10.69 -9.18 8.72
C GLY A 95 9.36 -9.77 9.12
N SER A 96 8.56 -9.00 9.79
CA SER A 96 7.21 -9.39 10.18
C SER A 96 6.23 -8.23 10.05
N THR A 97 4.96 -8.57 9.95
CA THR A 97 3.86 -7.61 10.04
C THR A 97 2.97 -8.01 11.19
N GLN A 98 2.67 -7.05 12.06
CA GLN A 98 1.69 -7.20 13.12
C GLN A 98 0.42 -6.48 12.69
N ILE A 99 -0.71 -7.19 12.79
CA ILE A 99 -2.04 -6.66 12.51
C ILE A 99 -2.82 -6.64 13.82
N GLU A 100 -3.49 -5.54 14.10
CA GLU A 100 -4.40 -5.38 15.21
C GLU A 100 -5.84 -5.48 14.71
N THR A 101 -6.60 -6.41 15.27
CA THR A 101 -8.02 -6.57 14.99
C THR A 101 -8.85 -5.52 15.73
N PRO A 102 -10.12 -5.28 15.34
CA PRO A 102 -11.01 -4.37 16.05
C PRO A 102 -11.21 -4.72 17.53
N ASP A 103 -11.10 -6.01 17.89
CA ASP A 103 -11.18 -6.48 19.28
C ASP A 103 -9.90 -6.21 20.08
N GLY A 104 -8.86 -5.67 19.43
CA GLY A 104 -7.58 -5.35 20.04
C GLY A 104 -6.59 -6.52 20.08
N ASP A 105 -6.94 -7.67 19.55
CA ASP A 105 -6.03 -8.80 19.41
C ASP A 105 -4.96 -8.50 18.37
N LYS A 106 -3.73 -8.98 18.64
CA LYS A 106 -2.60 -8.76 17.74
C LYS A 106 -2.13 -10.07 17.14
N HIS A 107 -2.08 -10.09 15.83
CA HIS A 107 -1.58 -11.22 15.06
C HIS A 107 -0.34 -10.80 14.29
N SER A 108 0.70 -11.64 14.34
CA SER A 108 1.94 -11.40 13.62
C SER A 108 2.26 -12.55 12.70
N PHE A 109 2.77 -12.25 11.53
CA PHE A 109 3.31 -13.22 10.59
C PHE A 109 4.64 -12.73 10.05
N GLU A 110 5.50 -13.67 9.71
CA GLU A 110 6.81 -13.40 9.13
C GLU A 110 6.74 -13.40 7.61
N TRP A 111 7.63 -12.63 7.01
CA TRP A 111 7.79 -12.58 5.57
C TRP A 111 9.28 -12.47 5.20
N GLY A 112 9.62 -12.91 4.02
CA GLY A 112 10.94 -12.79 3.44
C GLY A 112 10.86 -12.41 1.96
N ARG A 113 12.00 -12.32 1.32
CA ARG A 113 12.09 -12.01 -0.10
C ARG A 113 11.16 -12.88 -0.94
N ASN A 114 10.42 -12.25 -1.87
CA ASN A 114 9.40 -12.84 -2.73
C ASN A 114 8.09 -13.23 -2.01
N SER A 115 7.92 -12.90 -0.74
CA SER A 115 6.62 -13.02 -0.09
C SER A 115 5.63 -12.04 -0.71
N LEU A 116 4.38 -12.47 -0.81
CA LEU A 116 3.24 -11.67 -1.23
C LEU A 116 2.12 -11.84 -0.21
N PHE A 117 1.59 -10.74 0.30
CA PHE A 117 0.49 -10.77 1.26
C PHE A 117 -0.39 -9.52 1.11
N SER A 118 -1.56 -9.56 1.70
CA SER A 118 -2.45 -8.41 1.82
C SER A 118 -2.71 -8.08 3.28
N VAL A 119 -3.06 -6.82 3.54
CA VAL A 119 -3.54 -6.38 4.83
C VAL A 119 -5.06 -6.29 4.76
N PRO A 120 -5.80 -6.77 5.77
CA PRO A 120 -7.26 -6.62 5.80
C PRO A 120 -7.66 -5.15 5.73
N LEU A 121 -8.74 -4.87 5.00
CA LEU A 121 -9.23 -3.51 4.83
C LEU A 121 -9.48 -2.84 6.19
N ASN A 122 -8.93 -1.64 6.34
CA ASN A 122 -9.03 -0.82 7.55
C ASN A 122 -8.49 -1.49 8.83
N ALA A 123 -7.65 -2.50 8.72
CA ALA A 123 -6.91 -3.01 9.87
C ALA A 123 -5.79 -2.03 10.26
N LYS A 124 -5.48 -1.95 11.54
CA LYS A 124 -4.26 -1.30 12.01
C LYS A 124 -3.10 -2.29 11.89
N TYR A 125 -1.99 -1.85 11.35
CA TYR A 125 -0.85 -2.73 11.18
C TYR A 125 0.48 -2.00 11.28
N GLN A 126 1.54 -2.76 11.49
CA GLN A 126 2.90 -2.26 11.59
C GLN A 126 3.87 -3.28 10.99
N HIS A 127 4.82 -2.80 10.19
CA HIS A 127 5.90 -3.61 9.63
C HIS A 127 7.16 -3.50 10.49
N PHE A 128 7.89 -4.59 10.62
CA PHE A 128 9.14 -4.69 11.36
C PHE A 128 10.23 -5.29 10.47
N ASN A 129 11.37 -4.62 10.37
CA ASN A 129 12.55 -5.21 9.74
C ASN A 129 13.20 -6.22 10.70
N GLY A 130 13.34 -7.47 10.28
CA GLY A 130 13.96 -8.53 11.06
C GLY A 130 15.48 -8.51 11.09
N SER A 131 16.10 -7.70 10.20
CA SER A 131 17.56 -7.57 10.12
C SER A 131 18.05 -6.34 10.90
N GLY A 132 19.06 -6.53 11.73
CA GLY A 132 19.76 -5.42 12.40
C GLY A 132 20.83 -4.74 11.55
N THR A 133 21.14 -5.28 10.35
CA THR A 133 22.26 -4.81 9.51
C THR A 133 21.85 -4.43 8.10
N GLU A 134 20.76 -5.01 7.58
CA GLU A 134 20.32 -4.81 6.20
C GLU A 134 18.92 -4.21 6.15
N PRO A 135 18.63 -3.34 5.19
CA PRO A 135 17.29 -2.81 5.01
C PRO A 135 16.35 -3.89 4.46
N ALA A 136 15.06 -3.77 4.76
CA ALA A 136 14.02 -4.53 4.09
C ALA A 136 13.28 -3.63 3.10
N ARG A 137 12.98 -4.15 1.90
CA ARG A 137 12.31 -3.43 0.81
C ARG A 137 10.99 -4.06 0.46
N LEU A 138 9.95 -3.25 0.45
CA LEU A 138 8.58 -3.65 0.14
C LEU A 138 8.08 -2.81 -1.05
N ALA A 139 7.20 -3.40 -1.84
CA ALA A 139 6.36 -2.66 -2.78
C ALA A 139 4.91 -2.93 -2.47
N THR A 140 4.08 -1.90 -2.42
CA THR A 140 2.64 -2.06 -2.24
C THR A 140 1.91 -1.62 -3.49
N VAL A 141 1.03 -2.47 -3.99
CA VAL A 141 0.06 -2.10 -5.03
C VAL A 141 -1.26 -1.83 -4.35
N HIS A 142 -1.83 -0.66 -4.58
CA HIS A 142 -2.99 -0.20 -3.83
C HIS A 142 -3.94 0.64 -4.68
N ASN A 143 -5.21 0.71 -4.25
CA ASN A 143 -6.26 1.48 -4.93
C ASN A 143 -6.49 2.88 -4.30
N PHE A 144 -5.51 3.40 -3.55
CA PHE A 144 -5.58 4.72 -2.94
C PHE A 144 -5.91 5.85 -3.94
N PRO A 145 -5.34 5.88 -5.19
CA PRO A 145 -5.70 6.90 -6.17
C PRO A 145 -7.20 6.96 -6.42
N PHE A 146 -7.84 5.82 -6.60
CA PHE A 146 -9.28 5.74 -6.79
C PHE A 146 -10.06 6.32 -5.60
N LEU A 147 -9.67 5.97 -4.37
CA LEU A 147 -10.36 6.43 -3.16
C LEU A 147 -10.19 7.92 -2.93
N ILE A 148 -8.96 8.45 -3.04
CA ILE A 148 -8.72 9.87 -2.81
C ILE A 148 -9.38 10.74 -3.89
N ASN A 149 -9.43 10.27 -5.13
CA ASN A 149 -10.13 10.96 -6.21
C ASN A 149 -11.65 10.94 -6.02
N MET A 150 -12.20 9.85 -5.47
CA MET A 150 -13.63 9.71 -5.21
C MET A 150 -14.09 10.54 -4.00
N PHE A 151 -13.42 10.36 -2.87
CA PHE A 151 -13.85 10.96 -1.60
C PHE A 151 -13.31 12.37 -1.38
N ARG A 152 -12.17 12.71 -1.96
CA ARG A 152 -11.49 14.01 -1.82
C ARG A 152 -11.28 14.43 -0.37
N ASN A 153 -11.13 13.45 0.50
CA ASN A 153 -10.99 13.64 1.93
C ASN A 153 -9.94 12.66 2.48
N GLU A 154 -8.77 13.18 2.79
CA GLU A 154 -7.64 12.41 3.32
C GLU A 154 -7.95 11.86 4.71
N ASP A 155 -8.57 12.65 5.58
CA ASP A 155 -8.92 12.24 6.93
C ASP A 155 -9.93 11.07 6.95
N PHE A 156 -10.78 10.99 5.92
CA PHE A 156 -11.70 9.86 5.77
C PHE A 156 -10.99 8.57 5.36
N ILE A 157 -9.90 8.69 4.61
CA ILE A 157 -9.15 7.53 4.10
C ILE A 157 -8.17 7.02 5.15
N PHE A 158 -7.51 7.91 5.87
CA PHE A 158 -6.58 7.57 6.92
C PHE A 158 -7.24 7.69 8.31
N ASN A 159 -6.98 6.72 9.17
CA ASN A 159 -7.43 6.71 10.57
C ASN A 159 -8.95 6.77 10.77
N THR A 160 -9.73 6.20 9.85
CA THR A 160 -11.18 6.12 10.03
C THR A 160 -11.56 5.09 11.10
N ASP A 161 -12.53 5.43 11.93
CA ASP A 161 -13.05 4.54 13.00
C ASP A 161 -14.05 3.50 12.49
N ARG A 162 -14.29 3.41 11.18
CA ARG A 162 -15.23 2.44 10.64
C ARG A 162 -14.78 1.01 10.87
N ASP A 163 -15.63 0.22 11.52
CA ASP A 163 -15.40 -1.20 11.73
C ASP A 163 -15.65 -2.01 10.45
N PHE A 164 -14.67 -2.83 10.06
CA PHE A 164 -14.70 -3.76 8.94
C PHE A 164 -14.43 -5.20 9.40
N SER A 165 -14.66 -5.50 10.68
CA SER A 165 -14.41 -6.82 11.28
C SER A 165 -15.07 -7.97 10.52
N GLU A 166 -16.22 -7.73 9.88
CA GLU A 166 -16.90 -8.68 9.02
C GLU A 166 -16.05 -9.21 7.84
N ARG A 167 -15.01 -8.44 7.43
CA ARG A 167 -14.08 -8.81 6.35
C ARG A 167 -12.89 -9.62 6.82
N LEU A 168 -12.64 -9.66 8.12
CA LEU A 168 -11.53 -10.43 8.68
C LEU A 168 -11.80 -11.94 8.66
N GLY A 169 -13.04 -12.33 8.47
CA GLY A 169 -13.46 -13.74 8.48
C GLY A 169 -13.29 -14.43 9.83
N PRO A 170 -13.63 -15.70 9.93
CA PRO A 170 -13.39 -16.49 11.12
C PRO A 170 -11.87 -16.66 11.34
N ASN A 171 -11.49 -17.01 12.54
CA ASN A 171 -10.10 -17.13 13.06
C ASN A 171 -9.04 -17.78 12.16
N GLY A 172 -9.46 -18.37 11.03
CA GLY A 172 -8.57 -18.96 10.03
C GLY A 172 -7.86 -17.96 9.09
N TYR A 173 -8.24 -16.66 9.09
CA TYR A 173 -7.60 -15.66 8.23
C TYR A 173 -6.08 -15.56 8.45
N PHE A 174 -5.66 -15.64 9.71
CA PHE A 174 -4.26 -15.56 10.10
C PHE A 174 -3.56 -16.93 10.19
N GLN A 175 -4.27 -18.01 9.89
CA GLN A 175 -3.73 -19.37 9.93
C GLN A 175 -3.33 -19.77 8.52
N GLY A 176 -2.08 -19.75 8.27
CA GLY A 176 -1.55 -20.52 7.17
C GLY A 176 -0.93 -19.75 6.03
N GLU A 177 0.26 -20.16 5.79
CA GLU A 177 0.93 -20.00 4.52
C GLU A 177 0.10 -20.67 3.43
N GLY A 178 -0.39 -19.88 2.49
CA GLY A 178 -0.83 -20.29 1.17
C GLY A 178 -1.56 -21.63 1.07
N GLN A 179 -2.67 -21.82 1.71
CA GLN A 179 -3.52 -22.97 1.41
C GLN A 179 -4.03 -22.82 -0.02
N MET A 180 -3.76 -23.83 -0.86
CA MET A 180 -4.32 -23.91 -2.18
C MET A 180 -5.84 -23.99 -2.04
N ILE A 181 -6.53 -22.89 -2.37
CA ILE A 181 -7.98 -22.91 -2.47
C ILE A 181 -8.32 -23.84 -3.62
N GLU A 182 -9.03 -24.92 -3.37
CA GLU A 182 -9.58 -25.77 -4.42
C GLU A 182 -10.29 -24.91 -5.45
N ILE A 183 -9.79 -24.94 -6.68
CA ILE A 183 -10.49 -24.30 -7.79
C ILE A 183 -11.83 -25.03 -7.93
N ARG A 184 -12.90 -24.38 -7.50
CA ARG A 184 -14.24 -24.93 -7.73
C ARG A 184 -14.42 -25.09 -9.23
N PRO A 185 -14.70 -26.31 -9.72
CA PRO A 185 -14.96 -26.50 -11.14
C PRO A 185 -16.09 -25.56 -11.55
N GLY A 186 -15.88 -24.77 -12.59
CA GLY A 186 -16.87 -23.85 -13.10
C GLY A 186 -18.19 -24.59 -13.29
N ARG A 187 -19.29 -23.99 -12.83
CA ARG A 187 -20.63 -24.46 -13.19
C ARG A 187 -20.76 -24.21 -14.67
N HIS A 188 -20.59 -25.27 -15.46
CA HIS A 188 -21.07 -25.28 -16.83
C HIS A 188 -22.61 -25.32 -16.75
N GLN A 189 -23.25 -24.22 -17.11
CA GLN A 189 -24.63 -24.19 -17.55
C GLN A 189 -24.66 -24.37 -19.05
#